data_e4c092b3cf75ac5e6fc762ec28e82f2c
#
_entry.id   e4c092b3cf75ac5e6fc762ec28e82f2c
#
_cell.length_a   1.000
_cell.length_b   1.000
_cell.length_c   1.000
_cell.angle_alpha   90.00
_cell.angle_beta   90.00
_cell.angle_gamma   90.00
#
_symmetry.space_group_name_H-M   'P 1'
#
loop_
_entity.id
_entity.type
_entity.pdbx_description
1 polymer ?
#
loop_
_entity_poly.entity_id
_entity_poly.type
_entity_poly.pdbx_seq_one_letter_code
_entity_poly.pdbx_strand_id
1 'polypeptide(L)'
;VYVAQVGMGADKNQLMKALKEAEAYKGPSLVIAYAPCIAHGIQAGMGKTQEQTKKAVDAGYWHLYRYNPDLELEGKNPFILDSKEPKADFKEYLMSEVRYASLTKTFPEVAEQLFEKAEMDAKKRYEIYKQLAEMGKQPVKAEA
;
A
#
# COMPACT_ATOMS: atom_id res chain seq x y z
N VAL A 1 -0.12 10.75 16.10
CA VAL A 1 -1.16 10.54 15.08
C VAL A 1 -1.19 9.09 14.69
N TYR A 2 -2.36 8.43 14.74
CA TYR A 2 -2.56 7.11 14.15
C TYR A 2 -2.61 7.24 12.62
N VAL A 3 -1.95 6.34 11.91
CA VAL A 3 -1.97 6.33 10.43
C VAL A 3 -2.22 4.90 9.93
N ALA A 4 -3.11 4.74 8.97
CA ALA A 4 -3.30 3.47 8.28
C ALA A 4 -3.41 3.67 6.77
N GLN A 5 -2.79 2.77 6.01
CA GLN A 5 -2.94 2.67 4.57
C GLN A 5 -3.70 1.38 4.26
N VAL A 6 -4.84 1.53 3.59
CA VAL A 6 -5.83 0.46 3.45
C VAL A 6 -6.31 0.28 2.01
N GLY A 7 -6.90 -0.88 1.72
CA GLY A 7 -7.53 -1.18 0.43
C GLY A 7 -8.65 -2.21 0.62
N MET A 8 -9.91 -1.78 0.53
CA MET A 8 -11.07 -2.60 0.82
C MET A 8 -11.09 -3.90 0.02
N GLY A 9 -10.82 -3.84 -1.28
CA GLY A 9 -10.84 -5.01 -2.16
C GLY A 9 -9.69 -5.98 -1.92
N ALA A 10 -8.59 -5.51 -1.31
CA ALA A 10 -7.42 -6.33 -1.04
C ALA A 10 -7.56 -7.11 0.28
N ASP A 11 -7.92 -6.42 1.36
CA ASP A 11 -8.10 -7.02 2.68
C ASP A 11 -9.16 -6.27 3.50
N LYS A 12 -10.35 -6.84 3.56
CA LYS A 12 -11.47 -6.27 4.32
C LYS A 12 -11.23 -6.32 5.84
N ASN A 13 -10.52 -7.35 6.31
CA ASN A 13 -10.23 -7.51 7.73
C ASN A 13 -9.22 -6.47 8.21
N GLN A 14 -8.19 -6.21 7.39
CA GLN A 14 -7.22 -5.16 7.65
C GLN A 14 -7.91 -3.78 7.72
N LEU A 15 -8.78 -3.47 6.76
CA LEU A 15 -9.57 -2.24 6.76
C LEU A 15 -10.40 -2.10 8.05
N MET A 16 -11.16 -3.13 8.42
CA MET A 16 -11.99 -3.10 9.64
C MET A 16 -11.15 -2.94 10.90
N LYS A 17 -9.99 -3.58 10.96
CA LYS A 17 -9.05 -3.42 12.07
C LYS A 17 -8.50 -2.01 12.15
N ALA A 18 -8.07 -1.45 11.01
CA ALA A 18 -7.55 -0.09 10.93
C ALA A 18 -8.59 0.95 11.38
N LEU A 19 -9.86 0.79 10.98
CA LEU A 19 -10.94 1.70 11.40
C LEU A 19 -11.22 1.62 12.90
N LYS A 20 -11.25 0.40 13.48
CA LYS A 20 -11.43 0.23 14.93
C LYS A 20 -10.27 0.82 15.74
N GLU A 21 -9.04 0.63 15.29
CA GLU A 21 -7.86 1.21 15.93
C GLU A 21 -7.88 2.75 15.82
N ALA A 22 -8.25 3.29 14.65
CA ALA A 22 -8.37 4.73 14.41
C ALA A 22 -9.44 5.38 15.31
N GLU A 23 -10.57 4.69 15.54
CA GLU A 23 -11.65 5.15 16.43
C GLU A 23 -11.22 5.10 17.91
N ALA A 24 -10.49 4.05 18.30
CA ALA A 24 -10.04 3.87 19.68
C ALA A 24 -8.90 4.83 20.08
N TYR A 25 -8.09 5.28 19.11
CA TYR A 25 -6.94 6.15 19.34
C TYR A 25 -7.37 7.52 19.89
N LYS A 26 -6.73 7.99 20.98
CA LYS A 26 -7.07 9.23 21.70
C LYS A 26 -6.51 10.51 21.07
N GLY A 27 -6.26 10.51 19.77
CA GLY A 27 -5.71 11.63 19.02
C GLY A 27 -6.23 11.66 17.58
N PRO A 28 -5.68 12.53 16.75
CA PRO A 28 -6.04 12.56 15.35
C PRO A 28 -5.62 11.26 14.63
N SER A 29 -6.49 10.76 13.77
CA SER A 29 -6.28 9.55 12.99
C SER A 29 -6.41 9.84 11.50
N LEU A 30 -5.50 9.27 10.69
CA LEU A 30 -5.50 9.38 9.24
C LEU A 30 -5.60 7.98 8.62
N VAL A 31 -6.66 7.74 7.86
CA VAL A 31 -6.84 6.51 7.08
C VAL A 31 -6.77 6.84 5.60
N ILE A 32 -5.76 6.31 4.91
CA ILE A 32 -5.50 6.52 3.48
C ILE A 32 -5.99 5.30 2.72
N ALA A 33 -7.09 5.46 1.99
CA ALA A 33 -7.71 4.37 1.24
C ALA A 33 -7.43 4.49 -0.26
N TYR A 34 -6.99 3.39 -0.88
CA TYR A 34 -6.83 3.31 -2.33
C TYR A 34 -8.18 3.09 -3.02
N ALA A 35 -8.40 3.87 -4.08
CA ALA A 35 -9.48 3.65 -5.03
C ALA A 35 -8.98 3.85 -6.47
N PRO A 36 -9.36 2.99 -7.42
CA PRO A 36 -9.09 3.22 -8.84
C PRO A 36 -9.72 4.51 -9.34
N CYS A 37 -9.08 5.14 -10.33
CA CYS A 37 -9.53 6.41 -10.87
C CYS A 37 -10.80 6.26 -11.72
N ILE A 38 -11.90 6.90 -11.32
CA ILE A 38 -13.17 6.88 -12.07
C ILE A 38 -13.10 7.66 -13.38
N ALA A 39 -12.26 8.69 -13.47
CA ALA A 39 -12.14 9.54 -14.66
C ALA A 39 -11.43 8.81 -15.81
N HIS A 40 -10.37 8.05 -15.51
CA HIS A 40 -9.64 7.25 -16.51
C HIS A 40 -10.24 5.86 -16.67
N GLY A 41 -10.76 5.29 -15.59
CA GLY A 41 -11.33 3.94 -15.56
C GLY A 41 -10.29 2.81 -15.54
N ILE A 42 -10.81 1.61 -15.46
CA ILE A 42 -10.06 0.35 -15.56
C ILE A 42 -10.55 -0.44 -16.76
N GLN A 43 -9.66 -1.19 -17.42
CA GLN A 43 -10.01 -1.90 -18.65
C GLN A 43 -11.14 -2.92 -18.46
N ALA A 44 -11.20 -3.57 -17.31
CA ALA A 44 -12.25 -4.53 -16.96
C ALA A 44 -13.60 -3.90 -16.60
N GLY A 45 -13.69 -2.55 -16.61
CA GLY A 45 -14.87 -1.79 -16.22
C GLY A 45 -14.94 -1.48 -14.72
N MET A 46 -15.60 -0.37 -14.36
CA MET A 46 -15.62 0.14 -12.98
C MET A 46 -16.34 -0.77 -11.97
N GLY A 47 -17.17 -1.72 -12.42
CA GLY A 47 -17.74 -2.78 -11.57
C GLY A 47 -16.68 -3.71 -10.95
N LYS A 48 -15.44 -3.69 -11.46
CA LYS A 48 -14.31 -4.48 -10.97
C LYS A 48 -13.36 -3.70 -10.04
N THR A 49 -13.80 -2.57 -9.50
CA THR A 49 -13.01 -1.69 -8.62
C THR A 49 -12.35 -2.43 -7.46
N GLN A 50 -13.06 -3.34 -6.79
CA GLN A 50 -12.52 -4.08 -5.65
C GLN A 50 -11.46 -5.11 -6.08
N GLU A 51 -11.68 -5.78 -7.21
CA GLU A 51 -10.68 -6.69 -7.80
C GLU A 51 -9.43 -5.93 -8.23
N GLN A 52 -9.59 -4.72 -8.78
CA GLN A 52 -8.49 -3.85 -9.18
C GLN A 52 -7.68 -3.37 -7.96
N THR A 53 -8.35 -3.03 -6.85
CA THR A 53 -7.69 -2.70 -5.58
C THR A 53 -6.84 -3.87 -5.08
N LYS A 54 -7.37 -5.10 -5.19
CA LYS A 54 -6.62 -6.30 -4.84
C LYS A 54 -5.38 -6.48 -5.73
N LYS A 55 -5.52 -6.32 -7.05
CA LYS A 55 -4.39 -6.38 -7.99
C LYS A 55 -3.31 -5.36 -7.68
N ALA A 56 -3.69 -4.13 -7.29
CA ALA A 56 -2.75 -3.09 -6.89
C ALA A 56 -1.89 -3.51 -5.70
N VAL A 57 -2.48 -4.19 -4.72
CA VAL A 57 -1.76 -4.69 -3.55
C VAL A 57 -0.91 -5.92 -3.91
N ASP A 58 -1.47 -6.88 -4.63
CA ASP A 58 -0.77 -8.10 -5.04
C ASP A 58 0.46 -7.81 -5.91
N ALA A 59 0.42 -6.74 -6.71
CA ALA A 59 1.53 -6.28 -7.55
C ALA A 59 2.51 -5.33 -6.84
N GLY A 60 2.25 -4.94 -5.60
CA GLY A 60 3.10 -4.02 -4.86
C GLY A 60 2.99 -2.54 -5.28
N TYR A 61 1.96 -2.19 -6.05
CA TYR A 61 1.66 -0.81 -6.38
C TYR A 61 1.14 -0.05 -5.15
N TRP A 62 0.33 -0.70 -4.34
CA TRP A 62 -0.22 -0.22 -3.08
C TRP A 62 0.12 -1.17 -1.95
N HIS A 63 0.49 -0.62 -0.77
CA HIS A 63 0.84 -1.42 0.40
C HIS A 63 -0.13 -1.15 1.54
N LEU A 64 -0.44 -2.18 2.31
CA LEU A 64 -1.28 -2.08 3.49
C LEU A 64 -0.39 -2.02 4.73
N TYR A 65 -0.56 -1.01 5.57
CA TYR A 65 0.14 -0.89 6.85
C TYR A 65 -0.68 -0.09 7.86
N ARG A 66 -0.30 -0.20 9.11
CA ARG A 66 -0.82 0.60 10.23
C ARG A 66 0.34 1.12 11.05
N TYR A 67 0.22 2.36 11.51
CA TYR A 67 1.13 2.98 12.47
C TYR A 67 0.29 3.41 13.68
N ASN A 68 0.52 2.76 14.83
CA ASN A 68 -0.17 3.05 16.06
C ASN A 68 0.83 3.49 17.14
N PRO A 69 0.89 4.81 17.47
CA PRO A 69 1.84 5.32 18.46
C PRO A 69 1.66 4.71 19.86
N ASP A 70 0.47 4.25 20.24
CA ASP A 70 0.23 3.68 21.55
C ASP A 70 1.03 2.39 21.78
N LEU A 71 1.43 1.70 20.73
CA LEU A 71 2.28 0.51 20.81
C LEU A 71 3.68 0.83 21.33
N GLU A 72 4.19 2.04 21.13
CA GLU A 72 5.47 2.47 21.70
C GLU A 72 5.43 2.48 23.24
N LEU A 73 4.29 2.85 23.82
CA LEU A 73 4.08 2.83 25.27
C LEU A 73 4.11 1.41 25.85
N GLU A 74 3.83 0.42 25.01
CA GLU A 74 3.89 -1.01 25.32
C GLU A 74 5.27 -1.64 25.01
N GLY A 75 6.24 -0.85 24.55
CA GLY A 75 7.55 -1.35 24.10
C GLY A 75 7.50 -2.16 22.79
N LYS A 76 6.44 -1.96 22.01
CA LYS A 76 6.23 -2.65 20.71
C LYS A 76 6.52 -1.70 19.55
N ASN A 77 6.85 -2.27 18.38
CA ASN A 77 6.99 -1.47 17.16
C ASN A 77 5.63 -0.85 16.78
N PRO A 78 5.54 0.48 16.64
CA PRO A 78 4.31 1.15 16.22
C PRO A 78 3.95 0.86 14.76
N PHE A 79 4.93 0.51 13.91
CA PHE A 79 4.71 0.23 12.49
C PHE A 79 4.43 -1.26 12.24
N ILE A 80 3.29 -1.54 11.64
CA ILE A 80 2.83 -2.89 11.30
C ILE A 80 2.60 -2.96 9.79
N LEU A 81 3.45 -3.71 9.09
CA LEU A 81 3.25 -4.01 7.67
C LEU A 81 2.25 -5.15 7.53
N ASP A 82 1.06 -4.84 7.02
CA ASP A 82 -0.01 -5.82 6.81
C ASP A 82 0.09 -6.50 5.42
N SER A 83 0.70 -5.83 4.44
CA SER A 83 0.95 -6.41 3.12
C SER A 83 1.94 -7.56 3.19
N LYS A 84 1.62 -8.61 2.44
CA LYS A 84 2.58 -9.69 2.11
C LYS A 84 3.50 -9.21 0.99
N GLU A 85 4.58 -9.97 0.78
CA GLU A 85 5.46 -9.76 -0.36
C GLU A 85 4.68 -9.82 -1.68
N PRO A 86 4.84 -8.82 -2.56
CA PRO A 86 4.18 -8.79 -3.86
C PRO A 86 4.57 -10.00 -4.72
N LYS A 87 3.59 -10.61 -5.38
CA LYS A 87 3.80 -11.81 -6.22
C LYS A 87 3.24 -11.66 -7.63
N ALA A 88 2.36 -10.67 -7.86
CA ALA A 88 1.77 -10.42 -9.16
C ALA A 88 2.70 -9.54 -10.00
N ASP A 89 2.54 -9.63 -11.32
CA ASP A 89 3.29 -8.82 -12.26
C ASP A 89 2.86 -7.34 -12.18
N PHE A 90 3.83 -6.47 -11.94
CA PHE A 90 3.60 -5.03 -11.77
C PHE A 90 3.16 -4.37 -13.08
N LYS A 91 3.77 -4.76 -14.20
CA LYS A 91 3.43 -4.22 -15.52
C LYS A 91 2.04 -4.65 -15.96
N GLU A 92 1.65 -5.90 -15.71
CA GLU A 92 0.28 -6.37 -15.97
C GLU A 92 -0.74 -5.54 -15.20
N TYR A 93 -0.47 -5.22 -13.93
CA TYR A 93 -1.32 -4.30 -13.17
C TYR A 93 -1.39 -2.92 -13.83
N LEU A 94 -0.26 -2.31 -14.20
CA LEU A 94 -0.26 -0.99 -14.85
C LEU A 94 -1.07 -1.01 -16.15
N MET A 95 -0.96 -2.05 -16.96
CA MET A 95 -1.71 -2.17 -18.22
C MET A 95 -3.21 -2.37 -18.01
N SER A 96 -3.66 -2.80 -16.84
CA SER A 96 -5.07 -2.90 -16.50
C SER A 96 -5.72 -1.55 -16.14
N GLU A 97 -4.91 -0.53 -15.84
CA GLU A 97 -5.32 0.86 -15.60
C GLU A 97 -5.25 1.68 -16.89
N VAL A 98 -6.37 2.24 -17.33
CA VAL A 98 -6.43 2.99 -18.60
C VAL A 98 -5.45 4.17 -18.61
N ARG A 99 -5.25 4.84 -17.48
CA ARG A 99 -4.30 5.96 -17.35
C ARG A 99 -2.85 5.60 -17.67
N TYR A 100 -2.43 4.35 -17.39
CA TYR A 100 -1.09 3.87 -17.73
C TYR A 100 -1.05 3.24 -19.12
N ALA A 101 -2.03 2.42 -19.47
CA ALA A 101 -2.12 1.79 -20.77
C ALA A 101 -2.17 2.81 -21.91
N SER A 102 -2.76 3.99 -21.71
CA SER A 102 -2.80 5.05 -22.71
C SER A 102 -1.42 5.63 -23.03
N LEU A 103 -0.47 5.60 -22.09
CA LEU A 103 0.89 6.10 -22.31
C LEU A 103 1.64 5.33 -23.40
N THR A 104 1.36 4.04 -23.53
CA THR A 104 1.98 3.22 -24.59
C THR A 104 1.61 3.68 -26.01
N LYS A 105 0.46 4.37 -26.15
CA LYS A 105 -0.01 4.94 -27.42
C LYS A 105 0.42 6.41 -27.58
N THR A 106 0.42 7.17 -26.50
CA THR A 106 0.69 8.61 -26.51
C THR A 106 2.17 8.93 -26.51
N PHE A 107 2.96 8.15 -25.73
CA PHE A 107 4.40 8.35 -25.56
C PHE A 107 5.14 7.00 -25.57
N PRO A 108 5.10 6.24 -26.67
CA PRO A 108 5.62 4.87 -26.72
C PRO A 108 7.11 4.79 -26.39
N GLU A 109 7.91 5.77 -26.80
CA GLU A 109 9.37 5.77 -26.62
C GLU A 109 9.81 5.88 -25.17
N VAL A 110 8.99 6.50 -24.29
CA VAL A 110 9.33 6.72 -22.89
C VAL A 110 8.49 5.87 -21.93
N ALA A 111 7.35 5.35 -22.39
CA ALA A 111 6.42 4.61 -21.55
C ALA A 111 7.08 3.42 -20.86
N GLU A 112 7.85 2.64 -21.59
CA GLU A 112 8.53 1.45 -21.05
C GLU A 112 9.53 1.82 -19.95
N GLN A 113 10.36 2.83 -20.17
CA GLN A 113 11.33 3.31 -19.18
C GLN A 113 10.63 3.84 -17.90
N LEU A 114 9.47 4.48 -18.05
CA LEU A 114 8.68 4.96 -16.92
C LEU A 114 8.09 3.80 -16.11
N PHE A 115 7.63 2.74 -16.78
CA PHE A 115 7.09 1.56 -16.10
C PHE A 115 8.16 0.79 -15.34
N GLU A 116 9.35 0.61 -15.92
CA GLU A 116 10.49 0.01 -15.22
C GLU A 116 10.91 0.80 -13.99
N LYS A 117 10.99 2.13 -14.09
CA LYS A 117 11.28 3.00 -12.94
C LYS A 117 10.20 2.91 -11.86
N ALA A 118 8.92 2.92 -12.27
CA ALA A 118 7.81 2.80 -11.34
C ALA A 118 7.83 1.46 -10.58
N GLU A 119 8.18 0.37 -11.26
CA GLU A 119 8.34 -0.95 -10.64
C GLU A 119 9.51 -0.97 -9.64
N MET A 120 10.67 -0.40 -10.03
CA MET A 120 11.82 -0.29 -9.14
C MET A 120 11.49 0.53 -7.88
N ASP A 121 10.79 1.65 -8.05
CA ASP A 121 10.36 2.50 -6.92
C ASP A 121 9.34 1.79 -6.02
N ALA A 122 8.45 0.99 -6.58
CA ALA A 122 7.50 0.19 -5.82
C ALA A 122 8.22 -0.89 -4.98
N LYS A 123 9.18 -1.61 -5.56
CA LYS A 123 10.02 -2.60 -4.85
C LYS A 123 10.82 -1.93 -3.73
N LYS A 124 11.47 -0.81 -4.00
CA LYS A 124 12.23 -0.05 -3.00
C LYS A 124 11.33 0.41 -1.84
N ARG A 125 10.12 0.87 -2.13
CA ARG A 125 9.15 1.28 -1.10
C ARG A 125 8.73 0.12 -0.22
N TYR A 126 8.49 -1.06 -0.80
CA TYR A 126 8.19 -2.26 -0.03
C TYR A 126 9.33 -2.64 0.93
N GLU A 127 10.57 -2.60 0.45
CA GLU A 127 11.74 -2.89 1.30
C GLU A 127 11.88 -1.88 2.45
N ILE A 128 11.59 -0.60 2.21
CA ILE A 128 11.57 0.41 3.28
C ILE A 128 10.50 0.07 4.34
N TYR A 129 9.29 -0.29 3.92
CA TYR A 129 8.23 -0.67 4.86
C TYR A 129 8.57 -1.95 5.64
N LYS A 130 9.23 -2.90 4.99
CA LYS A 130 9.72 -4.11 5.64
C LYS A 130 10.76 -3.79 6.71
N GLN A 131 11.74 -2.94 6.40
CA GLN A 131 12.73 -2.47 7.36
C GLN A 131 12.06 -1.76 8.55
N LEU A 132 11.10 -0.86 8.31
CA LEU A 132 10.35 -0.19 9.38
C LEU A 132 9.62 -1.19 10.29
N ALA A 133 9.04 -2.24 9.72
CA ALA A 133 8.37 -3.28 10.49
C ALA A 133 9.34 -4.16 11.31
N GLU A 134 10.61 -4.21 10.93
CA GLU A 134 11.65 -4.98 11.60
C GLU A 134 12.42 -4.17 12.67
N MET A 135 12.49 -2.84 12.55
CA MET A 135 13.26 -1.96 13.46
C MET A 135 12.84 -2.09 14.94
N GLY A 136 11.58 -2.38 15.22
CA GLY A 136 11.08 -2.54 16.60
C GLY A 136 11.40 -3.88 17.26
N LYS A 137 12.06 -4.80 16.56
CA LYS A 137 12.44 -6.12 17.12
C LYS A 137 13.80 -6.13 17.82
N GLN A 138 14.53 -5.02 17.82
CA GLN A 138 15.77 -4.91 18.59
C GLN A 138 15.43 -4.61 20.06
N PRO A 139 15.95 -5.40 21.02
CA PRO A 139 15.80 -5.07 22.43
C PRO A 139 16.48 -3.72 22.67
N VAL A 140 15.74 -2.78 23.24
CA VAL A 140 16.32 -1.56 23.79
C VAL A 140 17.38 -2.02 24.79
N LYS A 141 18.67 -1.86 24.47
CA LYS A 141 19.73 -2.00 25.46
C LYS A 141 19.46 -0.93 26.50
N ALA A 142 18.98 -1.35 27.67
CA ALA A 142 18.94 -0.48 28.83
C ALA A 142 20.42 -0.06 29.08
N GLU A 143 20.74 1.19 28.78
CA GLU A 143 21.97 1.79 29.30
C GLU A 143 21.81 1.88 30.81
N ALA A 144 22.68 1.13 31.49
CA ALA A 144 22.80 1.10 32.95
C ALA A 144 23.54 2.37 33.44
#